data_94b2bfda28a9d026068d30265bd363ea
#
_entry.id   94b2bfda28a9d026068d30265bd363ea
#
_cell.length_a   1.000
_cell.length_b   1.000
_cell.length_c   1.000
_cell.angle_alpha   90.00
_cell.angle_beta   90.00
_cell.angle_gamma   90.00
#
_symmetry.space_group_name_H-M   'P 1'
#
loop_
_entity.id
_entity.type
_entity.pdbx_description
1 polymer ?
#
loop_
_entity_poly.entity_id
_entity_poly.type
_entity_poly.pdbx_seq_one_letter_code
_entity_poly.pdbx_strand_id
1 'polypeptide(L)'
;MKGYTSTRTPAFPESGLDEASLAAATEAYQRDGYFIARGLFSPEEIEDVNALFHKMHADGGVPGFYEPGKPSSAETKLATNEEDPLVVWTRVMHPHRFNEKARAYMLHPKVRVYLERFMGGEPVATQSMYFFKAPGSRGQAMHQDNFYLLVEPGTCMAAWTACDDCDTENGGLMVVPNSQNNELVCPGVADNTVSMAPHRVPIPKGQRVVPAEMKAGDTLFFNGNVIHGSGPNRSKDRFRRSFICHYAKGDLARISKYYTPVVSMDGRDLTTEANTSGGPCGGAWEGQAGA
;
A
#
# COMPACT_ATOMS: atom_id res chain seq x y z
N MET A 1 -26.40 5.04 -15.53
CA MET A 1 -25.20 4.20 -15.74
C MET A 1 -24.70 4.44 -17.15
N LYS A 2 -23.65 5.23 -17.32
CA LYS A 2 -23.00 5.39 -18.64
C LYS A 2 -21.91 4.32 -18.72
N GLY A 3 -22.01 3.43 -19.72
CA GLY A 3 -21.06 2.36 -19.94
C GLY A 3 -19.65 2.90 -20.18
N TYR A 4 -18.69 2.41 -19.43
CA TYR A 4 -17.27 2.64 -19.64
C TYR A 4 -16.84 1.90 -20.90
N THR A 5 -16.49 2.62 -21.94
CA THR A 5 -15.82 2.06 -23.12
C THR A 5 -14.36 1.84 -22.73
N SER A 6 -13.91 0.59 -22.86
CA SER A 6 -12.52 0.18 -22.69
C SER A 6 -11.60 1.02 -23.60
N THR A 7 -10.92 2.00 -23.00
CA THR A 7 -9.76 2.62 -23.62
C THR A 7 -8.51 1.79 -23.30
N ARG A 8 -7.67 1.56 -24.30
CA ARG A 8 -6.44 0.77 -24.17
C ARG A 8 -5.61 1.30 -23.00
N THR A 9 -5.26 0.42 -22.06
CA THR A 9 -4.24 0.66 -21.03
C THR A 9 -2.98 1.22 -21.71
N PRO A 10 -2.36 2.29 -21.21
CA PRO A 10 -1.10 2.79 -21.76
C PRO A 10 -0.08 1.66 -21.83
N ALA A 11 0.58 1.47 -22.97
CA ALA A 11 1.64 0.48 -23.11
C ALA A 11 2.91 1.01 -22.44
N PHE A 12 3.31 0.39 -21.34
CA PHE A 12 4.61 0.62 -20.71
C PHE A 12 5.67 -0.31 -21.33
N PRO A 13 6.96 0.10 -21.40
CA PRO A 13 8.01 -0.78 -21.87
C PRO A 13 8.19 -1.99 -20.93
N GLU A 14 8.50 -3.14 -21.52
CA GLU A 14 8.79 -4.38 -20.76
C GLU A 14 9.98 -4.17 -19.81
N SER A 15 9.93 -4.79 -18.62
CA SER A 15 11.04 -4.76 -17.67
C SER A 15 12.22 -5.58 -18.22
N GLY A 16 13.39 -4.95 -18.36
CA GLY A 16 14.63 -5.61 -18.79
C GLY A 16 15.32 -6.46 -17.70
N LEU A 17 14.55 -7.08 -16.80
CA LEU A 17 15.11 -7.93 -15.73
C LEU A 17 15.50 -9.30 -16.25
N ASP A 18 16.75 -9.71 -15.98
CA ASP A 18 17.21 -11.06 -16.29
C ASP A 18 16.73 -12.08 -15.25
N GLU A 19 16.72 -13.34 -15.67
CA GLU A 19 16.22 -14.45 -14.84
C GLU A 19 17.05 -14.67 -13.56
N ALA A 20 18.36 -14.44 -13.59
CA ALA A 20 19.23 -14.61 -12.43
C ALA A 20 18.93 -13.57 -11.36
N SER A 21 18.69 -12.32 -11.77
CA SER A 21 18.29 -11.23 -10.87
C SER A 21 16.93 -11.49 -10.23
N LEU A 22 15.96 -12.03 -11.00
CA LEU A 22 14.65 -12.40 -10.48
C LEU A 22 14.71 -13.59 -9.52
N ALA A 23 15.56 -14.57 -9.79
CA ALA A 23 15.80 -15.71 -8.88
C ALA A 23 16.38 -15.24 -7.54
N ALA A 24 17.41 -14.40 -7.57
CA ALA A 24 18.00 -13.84 -6.36
C ALA A 24 17.02 -12.98 -5.56
N ALA A 25 16.19 -12.18 -6.24
CA ALA A 25 15.13 -11.41 -5.62
C ALA A 25 14.10 -12.32 -4.93
N THR A 26 13.75 -13.43 -5.57
CA THR A 26 12.79 -14.41 -5.03
C THR A 26 13.33 -15.07 -3.76
N GLU A 27 14.59 -15.49 -3.77
CA GLU A 27 15.26 -16.08 -2.59
C GLU A 27 15.26 -15.09 -1.42
N ALA A 28 15.61 -13.82 -1.68
CA ALA A 28 15.61 -12.78 -0.67
C ALA A 28 14.20 -12.54 -0.10
N TYR A 29 13.20 -12.44 -0.98
CA TYR A 29 11.80 -12.28 -0.58
C TYR A 29 11.29 -13.47 0.26
N GLN A 30 11.58 -14.69 -0.14
CA GLN A 30 11.18 -15.89 0.60
C GLN A 30 11.82 -15.95 1.99
N ARG A 31 13.09 -15.58 2.09
CA ARG A 31 13.82 -15.56 3.36
C ARG A 31 13.32 -14.49 4.31
N ASP A 32 13.19 -13.25 3.83
CA ASP A 32 12.97 -12.08 4.68
C ASP A 32 11.51 -11.62 4.73
N GLY A 33 10.66 -12.10 3.81
CA GLY A 33 9.27 -11.68 3.64
C GLY A 33 9.10 -10.39 2.85
N TYR A 34 10.20 -9.75 2.45
CA TYR A 34 10.21 -8.53 1.65
C TYR A 34 11.42 -8.45 0.72
N PHE A 35 11.32 -7.60 -0.29
CA PHE A 35 12.40 -7.29 -1.21
C PHE A 35 12.29 -5.85 -1.73
N ILE A 36 13.40 -5.14 -1.87
CA ILE A 36 13.43 -3.80 -2.47
C ILE A 36 13.98 -3.88 -3.88
N ALA A 37 13.12 -3.67 -4.88
CA ALA A 37 13.53 -3.47 -6.27
C ALA A 37 14.02 -2.03 -6.43
N ARG A 38 15.33 -1.87 -6.58
CA ARG A 38 15.96 -0.55 -6.71
C ARG A 38 15.73 0.05 -8.08
N GLY A 39 15.32 1.34 -8.12
CA GLY A 39 15.12 2.08 -9.36
C GLY A 39 14.10 1.44 -10.31
N LEU A 40 13.06 0.80 -9.77
CA LEU A 40 12.03 0.13 -10.58
C LEU A 40 11.29 1.13 -11.49
N PHE A 41 11.05 2.32 -10.98
CA PHE A 41 10.45 3.43 -11.72
C PHE A 41 11.47 4.53 -11.99
N SER A 42 11.41 5.12 -13.18
CA SER A 42 12.28 6.23 -13.54
C SER A 42 11.88 7.52 -12.80
N PRO A 43 12.79 8.52 -12.74
CA PRO A 43 12.44 9.83 -12.17
C PRO A 43 11.21 10.46 -12.84
N GLU A 44 11.07 10.31 -14.17
CA GLU A 44 9.94 10.86 -14.94
C GLU A 44 8.63 10.16 -14.59
N GLU A 45 8.63 8.83 -14.39
CA GLU A 45 7.47 8.07 -13.96
C GLU A 45 7.04 8.50 -12.54
N ILE A 46 7.99 8.74 -11.65
CA ILE A 46 7.71 9.22 -10.29
C ILE A 46 7.18 10.65 -10.28
N GLU A 47 7.76 11.54 -11.09
CA GLU A 47 7.25 12.92 -11.23
C GLU A 47 5.81 12.91 -11.76
N ASP A 48 5.52 12.06 -12.73
CA ASP A 48 4.19 11.89 -13.30
C ASP A 48 3.15 11.40 -12.27
N VAL A 49 3.52 10.43 -11.42
CA VAL A 49 2.67 9.98 -10.30
C VAL A 49 2.45 11.11 -9.29
N ASN A 50 3.51 11.81 -8.90
CA ASN A 50 3.42 12.91 -7.95
C ASN A 50 2.53 14.05 -8.49
N ALA A 51 2.74 14.44 -9.75
CA ALA A 51 1.95 15.49 -10.41
C ALA A 51 0.46 15.14 -10.47
N LEU A 52 0.12 13.88 -10.76
CA LEU A 52 -1.26 13.39 -10.77
C LEU A 52 -1.98 13.68 -9.43
N PHE A 53 -1.37 13.27 -8.33
CA PHE A 53 -2.02 13.38 -7.02
C PHE A 53 -1.97 14.80 -6.45
N HIS A 54 -0.91 15.56 -6.70
CA HIS A 54 -0.86 16.98 -6.33
C HIS A 54 -1.90 17.80 -7.11
N LYS A 55 -2.07 17.54 -8.40
CA LYS A 55 -3.13 18.16 -9.19
C LYS A 55 -4.51 17.80 -8.65
N MET A 56 -4.76 16.53 -8.34
CA MET A 56 -6.02 16.06 -7.75
C MET A 56 -6.34 16.81 -6.44
N HIS A 57 -5.32 16.99 -5.60
CA HIS A 57 -5.47 17.76 -4.35
C HIS A 57 -5.76 19.25 -4.63
N ALA A 58 -4.99 19.87 -5.53
CA ALA A 58 -5.14 21.29 -5.88
C ALA A 58 -6.50 21.60 -6.54
N ASP A 59 -7.06 20.66 -7.30
CA ASP A 59 -8.39 20.78 -7.91
C ASP A 59 -9.55 20.63 -6.88
N GLY A 60 -9.26 20.43 -5.58
CA GLY A 60 -10.26 20.26 -4.52
C GLY A 60 -10.68 18.81 -4.27
N GLY A 61 -9.93 17.86 -4.82
CA GLY A 61 -10.17 16.43 -4.64
C GLY A 61 -11.15 15.83 -5.65
N VAL A 62 -11.71 14.68 -5.30
CA VAL A 62 -12.67 13.94 -6.14
C VAL A 62 -13.91 13.64 -5.31
N PRO A 63 -15.07 14.25 -5.59
CA PRO A 63 -16.29 14.07 -4.79
C PRO A 63 -16.66 12.60 -4.57
N GLY A 64 -16.90 12.23 -3.32
CA GLY A 64 -17.23 10.86 -2.93
C GLY A 64 -16.04 9.89 -2.77
N PHE A 65 -14.82 10.30 -3.16
CA PHE A 65 -13.61 9.49 -3.05
C PHE A 65 -12.50 10.16 -2.23
N TYR A 66 -12.14 11.37 -2.62
CA TYR A 66 -11.11 12.15 -1.93
C TYR A 66 -11.57 13.60 -1.84
N GLU A 67 -11.96 14.05 -0.66
CA GLU A 67 -12.47 15.39 -0.42
C GLU A 67 -11.63 16.09 0.66
N PRO A 68 -10.53 16.75 0.29
CA PRO A 68 -9.67 17.47 1.25
C PRO A 68 -10.49 18.48 2.07
N GLY A 69 -10.26 18.51 3.39
CA GLY A 69 -10.96 19.41 4.29
C GLY A 69 -12.30 18.90 4.82
N LYS A 70 -12.80 17.74 4.37
CA LYS A 70 -13.98 17.10 4.97
C LYS A 70 -13.57 15.90 5.80
N PRO A 71 -13.83 15.86 7.12
CA PRO A 71 -13.55 14.68 7.93
C PRO A 71 -14.38 13.50 7.47
N SER A 72 -13.76 12.52 6.83
CA SER A 72 -14.42 11.30 6.34
C SER A 72 -14.29 10.11 7.27
N SER A 73 -13.38 10.16 8.26
CA SER A 73 -13.09 9.03 9.13
C SER A 73 -12.63 9.45 10.53
N ALA A 74 -12.57 8.46 11.45
CA ALA A 74 -12.01 8.64 12.79
C ALA A 74 -10.52 9.10 12.77
N GLU A 75 -9.81 8.86 11.67
CA GLU A 75 -8.41 9.27 11.48
C GLU A 75 -8.23 10.78 11.49
N THR A 76 -9.18 11.51 10.91
CA THR A 76 -9.14 12.98 10.84
C THR A 76 -9.32 13.63 12.20
N LYS A 77 -10.09 13.02 13.10
CA LYS A 77 -10.34 13.53 14.46
C LYS A 77 -9.09 13.51 15.35
N LEU A 78 -8.03 12.85 14.92
CA LEU A 78 -6.79 12.67 15.68
C LEU A 78 -5.63 13.55 15.17
N ALA A 79 -5.84 14.36 14.14
CA ALA A 79 -4.80 15.26 13.63
C ALA A 79 -4.55 16.40 14.64
N THR A 80 -3.28 16.60 14.99
CA THR A 80 -2.86 17.64 15.95
C THR A 80 -2.56 18.98 15.31
N ASN A 81 -2.45 19.02 13.97
CA ASN A 81 -2.25 20.25 13.20
C ASN A 81 -3.33 20.32 12.11
N GLU A 82 -4.41 21.03 12.39
CA GLU A 82 -5.59 21.13 11.52
C GLU A 82 -5.42 22.17 10.40
N GLU A 83 -4.30 22.92 10.38
CA GLU A 83 -4.11 24.05 9.45
C GLU A 83 -3.63 23.58 8.06
N ASP A 84 -2.87 22.48 7.97
CA ASP A 84 -2.38 21.95 6.70
C ASP A 84 -3.24 20.74 6.23
N PRO A 85 -4.01 20.90 5.15
CA PRO A 85 -4.83 19.81 4.61
C PRO A 85 -4.04 18.53 4.29
N LEU A 86 -2.76 18.61 3.90
CA LEU A 86 -1.94 17.44 3.58
C LEU A 86 -1.43 16.72 4.83
N VAL A 87 -1.38 17.38 5.98
CA VAL A 87 -1.09 16.76 7.29
C VAL A 87 -2.32 16.02 7.81
N VAL A 88 -3.51 16.60 7.59
CA VAL A 88 -4.80 16.01 8.00
C VAL A 88 -5.22 14.89 7.05
N TRP A 89 -5.12 15.14 5.74
CA TRP A 89 -5.49 14.20 4.67
C TRP A 89 -4.23 13.58 4.07
N THR A 90 -3.68 12.63 4.79
CA THR A 90 -2.39 12.05 4.42
C THR A 90 -2.44 11.14 3.21
N ARG A 91 -3.64 10.73 2.74
CA ARG A 91 -3.76 9.73 1.67
C ARG A 91 -5.02 9.85 0.81
N VAL A 92 -4.90 9.36 -0.42
CA VAL A 92 -5.99 9.09 -1.36
C VAL A 92 -6.23 7.59 -1.39
N MET A 93 -7.46 7.16 -1.08
CA MET A 93 -7.85 5.75 -1.05
C MET A 93 -8.43 5.30 -2.39
N HIS A 94 -8.05 4.10 -2.82
CA HIS A 94 -8.56 3.43 -4.04
C HIS A 94 -8.56 4.31 -5.31
N PRO A 95 -7.48 5.10 -5.60
CA PRO A 95 -7.48 5.95 -6.78
C PRO A 95 -7.67 5.20 -8.11
N HIS A 96 -7.34 3.91 -8.17
CA HIS A 96 -7.58 3.06 -9.34
C HIS A 96 -9.06 2.91 -9.71
N ARG A 97 -9.99 3.23 -8.80
CA ARG A 97 -11.45 3.11 -9.05
C ARG A 97 -12.04 4.30 -9.79
N PHE A 98 -11.34 5.43 -9.79
CA PHE A 98 -11.84 6.67 -10.38
C PHE A 98 -10.81 7.40 -11.27
N ASN A 99 -9.59 6.88 -11.37
CA ASN A 99 -8.54 7.47 -12.19
C ASN A 99 -7.78 6.41 -12.99
N GLU A 100 -7.87 6.48 -14.32
CA GLU A 100 -7.28 5.50 -15.23
C GLU A 100 -5.74 5.46 -15.15
N LYS A 101 -5.09 6.61 -14.92
CA LYS A 101 -3.64 6.69 -14.79
C LYS A 101 -3.15 6.00 -13.51
N ALA A 102 -3.83 6.23 -12.38
CA ALA A 102 -3.55 5.53 -11.14
C ALA A 102 -3.77 4.01 -11.30
N ARG A 103 -4.80 3.62 -12.05
CA ARG A 103 -5.05 2.21 -12.39
C ARG A 103 -3.94 1.62 -13.26
N ALA A 104 -3.45 2.37 -14.25
CA ALA A 104 -2.35 1.93 -15.10
C ALA A 104 -1.05 1.71 -14.31
N TYR A 105 -0.71 2.60 -13.37
CA TYR A 105 0.43 2.41 -12.48
C TYR A 105 0.25 1.21 -11.53
N MET A 106 -0.95 0.96 -11.03
CA MET A 106 -1.26 -0.24 -10.24
C MET A 106 -1.02 -1.53 -11.03
N LEU A 107 -1.36 -1.53 -12.32
CA LEU A 107 -1.24 -2.71 -13.21
C LEU A 107 0.08 -2.72 -14.01
N HIS A 108 1.09 -1.97 -13.56
CA HIS A 108 2.32 -1.76 -14.30
C HIS A 108 3.09 -3.07 -14.56
N PRO A 109 3.54 -3.35 -15.81
CA PRO A 109 4.25 -4.58 -16.15
C PRO A 109 5.50 -4.85 -15.30
N LYS A 110 6.27 -3.81 -14.97
CA LYS A 110 7.45 -3.93 -14.09
C LYS A 110 7.09 -4.49 -12.71
N VAL A 111 5.93 -4.11 -12.15
CA VAL A 111 5.43 -4.62 -10.88
C VAL A 111 4.94 -6.05 -11.04
N ARG A 112 4.19 -6.34 -12.10
CA ARG A 112 3.63 -7.67 -12.41
C ARG A 112 4.71 -8.76 -12.42
N VAL A 113 5.86 -8.52 -13.03
CA VAL A 113 6.96 -9.50 -13.11
C VAL A 113 7.42 -9.98 -11.74
N TYR A 114 7.58 -9.07 -10.77
CA TYR A 114 7.94 -9.44 -9.40
C TYR A 114 6.81 -10.16 -8.68
N LEU A 115 5.57 -9.67 -8.85
CA LEU A 115 4.40 -10.28 -8.20
C LEU A 115 4.19 -11.73 -8.66
N GLU A 116 4.23 -12.00 -9.97
CA GLU A 116 4.10 -13.36 -10.52
C GLU A 116 5.17 -14.29 -9.96
N ARG A 117 6.40 -13.82 -9.85
CA ARG A 117 7.52 -14.60 -9.34
C ARG A 117 7.38 -14.87 -7.84
N PHE A 118 7.04 -13.86 -7.04
CA PHE A 118 6.96 -13.97 -5.59
C PHE A 118 5.71 -14.74 -5.13
N MET A 119 4.59 -14.61 -5.84
CA MET A 119 3.34 -15.32 -5.53
C MET A 119 3.29 -16.73 -6.13
N GLY A 120 4.14 -17.02 -7.11
CA GLY A 120 4.08 -18.28 -7.85
C GLY A 120 2.79 -18.46 -8.64
N GLY A 121 2.27 -17.38 -9.24
CA GLY A 121 1.06 -17.38 -10.04
C GLY A 121 0.65 -15.96 -10.44
N GLU A 122 -0.39 -15.86 -11.29
CA GLU A 122 -0.88 -14.57 -11.76
C GLU A 122 -1.48 -13.76 -10.60
N PRO A 123 -1.11 -12.48 -10.45
CA PRO A 123 -1.68 -11.62 -9.44
C PRO A 123 -3.00 -11.00 -9.88
N VAL A 124 -3.83 -10.63 -8.90
CA VAL A 124 -4.96 -9.71 -9.04
C VAL A 124 -4.77 -8.53 -8.11
N ALA A 125 -5.05 -7.33 -8.59
CA ALA A 125 -4.89 -6.09 -7.83
C ALA A 125 -6.14 -5.82 -6.97
N THR A 126 -5.95 -5.44 -5.71
CA THR A 126 -7.05 -5.33 -4.73
C THR A 126 -7.24 -3.92 -4.18
N GLN A 127 -6.15 -3.20 -3.94
CA GLN A 127 -6.18 -1.87 -3.34
C GLN A 127 -5.06 -1.00 -3.92
N SER A 128 -5.32 0.29 -4.06
CA SER A 128 -4.26 1.29 -4.25
C SER A 128 -4.46 2.46 -3.29
N MET A 129 -3.35 3.08 -2.88
CA MET A 129 -3.34 4.29 -2.06
C MET A 129 -2.19 5.18 -2.51
N TYR A 130 -2.38 6.49 -2.36
CA TYR A 130 -1.28 7.45 -2.46
C TYR A 130 -1.17 8.23 -1.16
N PHE A 131 0.00 8.23 -0.56
CA PHE A 131 0.29 8.97 0.65
C PHE A 131 1.07 10.23 0.33
N PHE A 132 0.62 11.36 0.85
CA PHE A 132 1.37 12.63 0.81
C PHE A 132 2.41 12.70 1.91
N LYS A 133 2.06 12.38 3.13
CA LYS A 133 2.89 12.42 4.35
C LYS A 133 3.82 13.64 4.41
N ALA A 134 3.21 14.82 4.46
CA ALA A 134 3.88 16.09 4.63
C ALA A 134 4.67 16.16 5.97
N PRO A 135 5.62 17.10 6.12
CA PRO A 135 6.25 17.39 7.41
C PRO A 135 5.20 17.55 8.52
N GLY A 136 5.43 16.91 9.67
CA GLY A 136 4.49 16.92 10.81
C GLY A 136 3.41 15.84 10.76
N SER A 137 3.25 15.10 9.66
CA SER A 137 2.29 14.00 9.59
C SER A 137 2.67 12.86 10.54
N ARG A 138 1.66 12.24 11.15
CA ARG A 138 1.85 11.05 11.99
C ARG A 138 2.30 9.84 11.18
N GLY A 139 2.84 8.85 11.88
CA GLY A 139 3.17 7.54 11.32
C GLY A 139 1.97 6.60 11.26
N GLN A 140 2.28 5.35 10.99
CA GLN A 140 1.37 4.23 11.17
C GLN A 140 2.07 3.18 12.03
N ALA A 141 1.44 2.80 13.14
CA ALA A 141 2.00 1.79 14.05
C ALA A 141 2.20 0.45 13.34
N MET A 142 3.04 -0.41 13.91
CA MET A 142 3.31 -1.74 13.36
C MET A 142 2.03 -2.54 13.19
N HIS A 143 1.82 -3.12 12.03
CA HIS A 143 0.62 -3.86 11.63
C HIS A 143 0.96 -4.94 10.60
N GLN A 144 -0.03 -5.76 10.27
CA GLN A 144 0.00 -6.77 9.21
C GLN A 144 -1.14 -6.45 8.25
N ASP A 145 -0.86 -6.27 6.97
CA ASP A 145 -1.87 -5.85 5.98
C ASP A 145 -2.98 -6.88 5.80
N ASN A 146 -2.63 -8.17 5.84
CA ASN A 146 -3.64 -9.21 5.66
C ASN A 146 -4.67 -9.26 6.81
N PHE A 147 -4.39 -8.62 7.94
CA PHE A 147 -5.39 -8.41 8.98
C PHE A 147 -6.60 -7.60 8.49
N TYR A 148 -6.37 -6.66 7.58
CA TYR A 148 -7.42 -5.81 7.01
C TYR A 148 -8.00 -6.37 5.71
N LEU A 149 -7.12 -6.94 4.85
CA LEU A 149 -7.54 -7.43 3.55
C LEU A 149 -8.28 -8.78 3.67
N LEU A 150 -7.92 -9.63 4.63
CA LEU A 150 -8.54 -10.93 4.86
C LEU A 150 -8.57 -11.80 3.60
N VAL A 151 -7.45 -11.82 2.89
CA VAL A 151 -7.27 -12.64 1.66
C VAL A 151 -7.31 -14.12 2.01
N GLU A 152 -8.09 -14.88 1.26
CA GLU A 152 -8.21 -16.33 1.42
C GLU A 152 -8.40 -17.01 0.05
N PRO A 153 -7.63 -18.09 -0.25
CA PRO A 153 -6.52 -18.63 0.53
C PRO A 153 -5.27 -17.74 0.53
N GLY A 154 -4.40 -17.92 1.51
CA GLY A 154 -3.09 -17.28 1.59
C GLY A 154 -3.09 -15.89 2.17
N THR A 155 -2.41 -14.96 1.52
CA THR A 155 -2.20 -13.59 2.00
C THR A 155 -2.11 -12.60 0.83
N CYS A 156 -2.27 -11.33 1.14
CA CYS A 156 -1.96 -10.26 0.18
C CYS A 156 -0.45 -10.04 0.06
N MET A 157 -0.07 -9.27 -0.95
CA MET A 157 1.27 -8.71 -1.14
C MET A 157 1.15 -7.22 -1.44
N ALA A 158 2.00 -6.42 -0.84
CA ALA A 158 2.12 -5.01 -1.16
C ALA A 158 3.26 -4.74 -2.13
N ALA A 159 3.06 -3.79 -3.05
CA ALA A 159 4.11 -3.10 -3.78
C ALA A 159 4.05 -1.62 -3.38
N TRP A 160 5.00 -1.20 -2.55
CA TRP A 160 5.10 0.14 -2.00
C TRP A 160 6.20 0.91 -2.72
N THR A 161 5.82 1.81 -3.64
CA THR A 161 6.74 2.61 -4.44
C THR A 161 7.04 3.93 -3.72
N ALA A 162 8.32 4.19 -3.47
CA ALA A 162 8.81 5.45 -2.94
C ALA A 162 8.71 6.54 -4.02
N CYS A 163 7.95 7.59 -3.73
CA CYS A 163 7.85 8.77 -4.61
C CYS A 163 8.75 9.93 -4.16
N ASP A 164 9.45 9.75 -3.05
CA ASP A 164 10.54 10.59 -2.53
C ASP A 164 11.61 9.69 -1.94
N ASP A 165 12.79 10.23 -1.69
CA ASP A 165 13.81 9.58 -0.86
C ASP A 165 13.25 9.38 0.56
N CYS A 166 13.30 8.14 1.04
CA CYS A 166 12.68 7.72 2.29
C CYS A 166 13.73 7.23 3.30
N ASP A 167 13.69 7.81 4.48
CA ASP A 167 14.51 7.42 5.63
C ASP A 167 13.70 7.54 6.94
N THR A 168 14.35 7.32 8.07
CA THR A 168 13.70 7.37 9.38
C THR A 168 13.27 8.78 9.79
N GLU A 169 13.92 9.84 9.28
CA GLU A 169 13.59 11.22 9.62
C GLU A 169 12.26 11.66 8.99
N ASN A 170 12.06 11.39 7.68
CA ASN A 170 10.82 11.74 7.00
C ASN A 170 9.72 10.67 7.13
N GLY A 171 9.92 9.69 8.02
CA GLY A 171 8.94 8.65 8.33
C GLY A 171 8.80 7.59 7.25
N GLY A 172 9.92 7.15 6.70
CA GLY A 172 10.03 5.98 5.83
C GLY A 172 9.52 4.70 6.50
N LEU A 173 9.30 3.67 5.70
CA LEU A 173 8.84 2.38 6.21
C LEU A 173 9.90 1.68 7.08
N MET A 174 9.40 0.94 8.03
CA MET A 174 10.15 -0.01 8.85
C MET A 174 9.49 -1.37 8.73
N VAL A 175 10.28 -2.43 8.64
CA VAL A 175 9.82 -3.81 8.52
C VAL A 175 10.45 -4.69 9.60
N VAL A 176 9.77 -5.79 9.91
CA VAL A 176 10.31 -6.85 10.75
C VAL A 176 10.65 -8.04 9.84
N PRO A 177 11.93 -8.26 9.49
CA PRO A 177 12.33 -9.35 8.61
C PRO A 177 11.88 -10.71 9.17
N ASN A 178 11.49 -11.62 8.26
CA ASN A 178 11.06 -12.97 8.60
C ASN A 178 9.76 -13.05 9.44
N SER A 179 9.02 -11.94 9.59
CA SER A 179 7.75 -11.94 10.32
C SER A 179 6.57 -12.46 9.50
N GLN A 180 6.72 -12.68 8.19
CA GLN A 180 5.71 -13.32 7.34
C GLN A 180 5.37 -14.75 7.78
N ASN A 181 6.26 -15.40 8.51
CA ASN A 181 6.06 -16.76 9.03
C ASN A 181 5.27 -16.78 10.35
N ASN A 182 4.99 -15.62 10.93
CA ASN A 182 4.15 -15.52 12.11
C ASN A 182 2.67 -15.54 11.70
N GLU A 183 1.82 -16.05 12.59
CA GLU A 183 0.38 -15.93 12.41
C GLU A 183 -0.06 -14.47 12.42
N LEU A 184 -1.25 -14.19 11.88
CA LEU A 184 -1.89 -12.90 12.06
C LEU A 184 -2.21 -12.68 13.53
N VAL A 185 -1.83 -11.54 14.07
CA VAL A 185 -1.99 -11.19 15.48
C VAL A 185 -3.12 -10.20 15.62
N CYS A 186 -4.01 -10.45 16.58
CA CYS A 186 -5.00 -9.46 17.00
C CYS A 186 -4.29 -8.22 17.53
N PRO A 187 -4.48 -7.04 16.90
CA PRO A 187 -3.77 -5.84 17.29
C PRO A 187 -4.29 -5.30 18.62
N GLY A 188 -3.39 -4.72 19.39
CA GLY A 188 -3.71 -3.84 20.51
C GLY A 188 -3.94 -2.40 20.07
N VAL A 189 -4.11 -1.51 21.04
CA VAL A 189 -4.31 -0.07 20.79
C VAL A 189 -2.97 0.60 20.50
N ALA A 190 -2.94 1.42 19.45
CA ALA A 190 -1.79 2.26 19.13
C ALA A 190 -1.84 3.60 19.88
N ASP A 191 -0.67 4.23 20.02
CA ASP A 191 -0.57 5.60 20.52
C ASP A 191 -1.01 6.57 19.39
N ASN A 192 -2.15 7.20 19.59
CA ASN A 192 -2.76 8.11 18.61
C ASN A 192 -2.03 9.45 18.45
N THR A 193 -1.07 9.77 19.31
CA THR A 193 -0.24 10.97 19.15
C THR A 193 0.82 10.82 18.06
N VAL A 194 1.22 9.57 17.76
CA VAL A 194 2.26 9.26 16.78
C VAL A 194 1.77 8.37 15.64
N SER A 195 0.61 7.73 15.78
CA SER A 195 0.01 6.85 14.77
C SER A 195 -1.32 7.38 14.28
N MET A 196 -1.51 7.41 12.96
CA MET A 196 -2.79 7.72 12.33
C MET A 196 -3.79 6.57 12.43
N ALA A 197 -3.30 5.33 12.56
CA ALA A 197 -4.13 4.14 12.69
C ALA A 197 -4.25 3.74 14.17
N PRO A 198 -5.44 3.26 14.60
CA PRO A 198 -5.70 2.97 16.01
C PRO A 198 -5.11 1.63 16.49
N HIS A 199 -4.57 0.82 15.57
CA HIS A 199 -4.14 -0.53 15.85
C HIS A 199 -2.62 -0.67 15.85
N ARG A 200 -2.11 -1.55 16.73
CA ARG A 200 -0.69 -1.88 16.82
C ARG A 200 -0.50 -3.38 17.08
N VAL A 201 0.35 -4.01 16.28
CA VAL A 201 0.84 -5.37 16.49
C VAL A 201 2.15 -5.33 17.28
N PRO A 202 2.32 -6.16 18.33
CA PRO A 202 3.58 -6.23 19.08
C PRO A 202 4.69 -6.86 18.21
N ILE A 203 5.93 -6.46 18.45
CA ILE A 203 7.09 -7.10 17.81
C ILE A 203 7.35 -8.43 18.49
N PRO A 204 7.40 -9.56 17.76
CA PRO A 204 7.67 -10.87 18.35
C PRO A 204 9.03 -10.92 19.04
N LYS A 205 9.10 -11.69 20.13
CA LYS A 205 10.34 -11.83 20.91
C LYS A 205 11.49 -12.36 20.02
N GLY A 206 12.62 -11.67 20.04
CA GLY A 206 13.81 -12.04 19.28
C GLY A 206 13.84 -11.49 17.85
N GLN A 207 12.74 -10.91 17.36
CA GLN A 207 12.73 -10.18 16.08
C GLN A 207 13.06 -8.70 16.29
N ARG A 208 13.54 -8.05 15.24
CA ARG A 208 13.93 -6.63 15.28
C ARG A 208 13.27 -5.85 14.14
N VAL A 209 13.00 -4.60 14.40
CA VAL A 209 12.56 -3.64 13.38
C VAL A 209 13.80 -3.12 12.63
N VAL A 210 13.72 -3.08 11.32
CA VAL A 210 14.75 -2.48 10.47
C VAL A 210 14.13 -1.41 9.56
N PRO A 211 14.83 -0.28 9.31
CA PRO A 211 14.37 0.72 8.36
C PRO A 211 14.49 0.19 6.93
N ALA A 212 13.49 0.47 6.11
CA ALA A 212 13.52 0.26 4.67
C ALA A 212 13.90 1.58 3.99
N GLU A 213 15.19 1.93 4.01
CA GLU A 213 15.67 3.14 3.34
C GLU A 213 15.61 2.97 1.82
N MET A 214 14.99 3.94 1.14
CA MET A 214 14.73 3.90 -0.28
C MET A 214 14.97 5.24 -0.95
N LYS A 215 15.30 5.19 -2.24
CA LYS A 215 15.31 6.34 -3.13
C LYS A 215 13.98 6.43 -3.88
N ALA A 216 13.65 7.63 -4.36
CA ALA A 216 12.51 7.80 -5.26
C ALA A 216 12.66 6.84 -6.47
N GLY A 217 11.60 6.10 -6.80
CA GLY A 217 11.60 5.07 -7.84
C GLY A 217 11.87 3.64 -7.34
N ASP A 218 12.38 3.46 -6.11
CA ASP A 218 12.47 2.12 -5.50
C ASP A 218 11.08 1.59 -5.15
N THR A 219 10.89 0.29 -5.24
CA THR A 219 9.64 -0.38 -4.82
C THR A 219 9.94 -1.49 -3.83
N LEU A 220 9.34 -1.40 -2.65
CA LEU A 220 9.37 -2.44 -1.63
C LEU A 220 8.19 -3.38 -1.84
N PHE A 221 8.50 -4.64 -2.15
CA PHE A 221 7.52 -5.73 -2.16
C PHE A 221 7.56 -6.43 -0.81
N PHE A 222 6.41 -6.65 -0.19
CA PHE A 222 6.34 -7.39 1.06
C PHE A 222 5.06 -8.21 1.20
N ASN A 223 5.20 -9.35 1.87
CA ASN A 223 4.10 -10.25 2.18
C ASN A 223 3.13 -9.60 3.18
N GLY A 224 1.84 -9.77 3.00
CA GLY A 224 0.81 -9.14 3.84
C GLY A 224 0.84 -9.53 5.32
N ASN A 225 1.56 -10.59 5.67
CA ASN A 225 1.80 -10.98 7.06
C ASN A 225 3.09 -10.36 7.65
N VAL A 226 3.92 -9.69 6.85
CA VAL A 226 5.08 -8.97 7.37
C VAL A 226 4.62 -7.85 8.30
N ILE A 227 5.14 -7.86 9.53
CA ILE A 227 4.92 -6.78 10.47
C ILE A 227 5.72 -5.57 10.00
N HIS A 228 5.03 -4.48 9.72
CA HIS A 228 5.64 -3.26 9.23
C HIS A 228 4.90 -2.03 9.76
N GLY A 229 5.50 -0.87 9.57
CA GLY A 229 4.92 0.40 9.99
C GLY A 229 5.79 1.57 9.59
N SER A 230 5.47 2.75 10.07
CA SER A 230 6.28 3.95 9.81
C SER A 230 6.21 4.94 10.96
N GLY A 231 7.31 5.64 11.22
CA GLY A 231 7.34 6.75 12.17
C GLY A 231 6.63 8.00 11.65
N PRO A 232 6.41 9.02 12.49
CA PRO A 232 6.01 10.35 12.04
C PRO A 232 7.05 10.96 11.10
N ASN A 233 6.62 11.87 10.21
CA ASN A 233 7.53 12.71 9.46
C ASN A 233 8.03 13.86 10.36
N ARG A 234 9.28 13.78 10.80
CA ARG A 234 9.95 14.77 11.66
C ARG A 234 10.86 15.70 10.88
N SER A 235 10.97 15.52 9.56
CA SER A 235 11.73 16.45 8.72
C SER A 235 11.06 17.82 8.68
N LYS A 236 11.84 18.85 8.38
CA LYS A 236 11.34 20.23 8.33
C LYS A 236 10.60 20.54 7.03
N ASP A 237 11.04 19.92 5.93
CA ASP A 237 10.68 20.33 4.56
C ASP A 237 10.55 19.16 3.58
N ARG A 238 10.83 17.91 3.99
CA ARG A 238 10.77 16.75 3.11
C ARG A 238 9.45 16.01 3.24
N PHE A 239 8.75 15.86 2.13
CA PHE A 239 7.65 14.90 2.02
C PHE A 239 8.16 13.46 2.08
N ARG A 240 7.26 12.53 2.36
CA ARG A 240 7.43 11.11 2.15
C ARG A 240 6.23 10.57 1.39
N ARG A 241 6.16 10.93 0.11
CA ARG A 241 5.10 10.48 -0.79
C ARG A 241 5.35 9.03 -1.21
N SER A 242 4.28 8.32 -1.39
CA SER A 242 4.35 6.93 -1.85
C SER A 242 3.08 6.50 -2.54
N PHE A 243 3.23 5.64 -3.55
CA PHE A 243 2.13 4.94 -4.19
C PHE A 243 2.19 3.47 -3.81
N ILE A 244 1.22 3.00 -3.03
CA ILE A 244 1.15 1.61 -2.57
C ILE A 244 -0.03 0.90 -3.22
N CYS A 245 0.22 -0.33 -3.69
CA CYS A 245 -0.80 -1.21 -4.22
C CYS A 245 -0.73 -2.57 -3.53
N HIS A 246 -1.90 -3.14 -3.26
CA HIS A 246 -2.01 -4.49 -2.72
C HIS A 246 -2.55 -5.43 -3.78
N TYR A 247 -2.07 -6.67 -3.71
CA TYR A 247 -2.40 -7.73 -4.65
C TYR A 247 -2.68 -9.02 -3.90
N ALA A 248 -3.43 -9.90 -4.52
CA ALA A 248 -3.61 -11.27 -4.10
C ALA A 248 -3.27 -12.21 -5.26
N LYS A 249 -3.07 -13.50 -4.98
CA LYS A 249 -2.91 -14.48 -6.03
C LYS A 249 -4.23 -14.70 -6.75
N GLY A 250 -4.19 -15.04 -8.04
CA GLY A 250 -5.37 -15.16 -8.91
C GLY A 250 -6.34 -16.29 -8.54
N ASP A 251 -5.94 -17.21 -7.65
CA ASP A 251 -6.82 -18.21 -7.05
C ASP A 251 -7.61 -17.70 -5.82
N LEU A 252 -7.63 -16.38 -5.63
CA LEU A 252 -8.36 -15.68 -4.58
C LEU A 252 -9.85 -16.11 -4.58
N ALA A 253 -10.29 -16.70 -3.47
CA ALA A 253 -11.69 -17.06 -3.24
C ALA A 253 -12.43 -15.92 -2.52
N ARG A 254 -11.85 -15.39 -1.44
CA ARG A 254 -12.48 -14.38 -0.58
C ARG A 254 -11.51 -13.28 -0.17
N ILE A 255 -12.05 -12.06 -0.03
CA ILE A 255 -11.34 -10.89 0.48
C ILE A 255 -12.33 -10.02 1.26
N SER A 256 -11.88 -9.18 2.17
CA SER A 256 -12.76 -8.22 2.85
C SER A 256 -13.56 -7.38 1.84
N LYS A 257 -14.85 -7.18 2.13
CA LYS A 257 -15.82 -6.49 1.25
C LYS A 257 -15.37 -5.10 0.73
N TYR A 258 -14.46 -4.45 1.45
CA TYR A 258 -13.96 -3.11 1.09
C TYR A 258 -13.02 -3.12 -0.12
N TYR A 259 -12.48 -4.29 -0.48
CA TYR A 259 -11.48 -4.46 -1.53
C TYR A 259 -12.05 -5.10 -2.80
N THR A 260 -13.36 -5.37 -2.85
CA THR A 260 -14.02 -5.86 -4.06
C THR A 260 -14.68 -4.71 -4.84
N PRO A 261 -14.77 -4.77 -6.18
CA PRO A 261 -14.16 -5.79 -7.05
C PRO A 261 -12.65 -5.71 -7.04
N VAL A 262 -11.98 -6.82 -7.31
CA VAL A 262 -10.54 -6.88 -7.58
C VAL A 262 -10.30 -6.71 -9.08
N VAL A 263 -9.06 -6.40 -9.47
CA VAL A 263 -8.72 -6.09 -10.86
C VAL A 263 -7.67 -7.08 -11.36
N SER A 264 -7.93 -7.78 -12.47
CA SER A 264 -6.91 -8.58 -13.14
C SER A 264 -5.81 -7.72 -13.73
N MET A 265 -4.61 -8.25 -13.94
CA MET A 265 -3.49 -7.48 -14.47
C MET A 265 -3.68 -7.03 -15.93
N ASP A 266 -4.69 -7.54 -16.62
CA ASP A 266 -5.14 -7.05 -17.93
C ASP A 266 -6.27 -5.99 -17.84
N GLY A 267 -6.62 -5.56 -16.63
CA GLY A 267 -7.52 -4.44 -16.37
C GLY A 267 -9.01 -4.78 -16.33
N ARG A 268 -9.40 -6.06 -16.16
CA ARG A 268 -10.80 -6.45 -15.97
C ARG A 268 -11.17 -6.46 -14.49
N ASP A 269 -12.35 -5.93 -14.15
CA ASP A 269 -12.90 -6.07 -12.81
C ASP A 269 -13.43 -7.50 -12.61
N LEU A 270 -13.03 -8.12 -11.49
CA LEU A 270 -13.38 -9.46 -11.11
C LEU A 270 -14.14 -9.44 -9.78
N THR A 271 -15.30 -10.10 -9.74
CA THR A 271 -16.07 -10.25 -8.50
C THR A 271 -15.52 -11.42 -7.69
N THR A 272 -15.34 -11.20 -6.40
CA THR A 272 -14.91 -12.20 -5.40
C THR A 272 -15.92 -12.24 -4.25
N GLU A 273 -15.96 -13.32 -3.50
CA GLU A 273 -16.75 -13.40 -2.29
C GLU A 273 -16.20 -12.48 -1.19
N ALA A 274 -17.10 -11.92 -0.40
CA ALA A 274 -16.71 -11.14 0.77
C ALA A 274 -16.30 -12.06 1.92
N ASN A 275 -15.08 -11.87 2.45
CA ASN A 275 -14.67 -12.52 3.68
C ASN A 275 -15.25 -11.76 4.89
N THR A 276 -16.12 -12.41 5.63
CA THR A 276 -16.80 -11.86 6.81
C THR A 276 -16.39 -12.56 8.11
N SER A 277 -15.31 -13.37 8.08
CA SER A 277 -14.86 -14.15 9.23
C SER A 277 -14.35 -13.29 10.40
N GLY A 278 -14.00 -12.01 10.15
CA GLY A 278 -13.39 -11.13 11.15
C GLY A 278 -11.93 -11.47 11.46
N GLY A 279 -11.33 -12.35 10.66
CA GLY A 279 -9.94 -12.77 10.83
C GLY A 279 -9.65 -13.39 12.22
N PRO A 280 -8.41 -13.29 12.72
CA PRO A 280 -8.00 -13.97 13.96
C PRO A 280 -8.67 -13.42 15.21
N CYS A 281 -9.32 -12.26 15.15
CA CYS A 281 -9.97 -11.62 16.31
C CYS A 281 -11.41 -12.11 16.53
N GLY A 282 -11.97 -12.89 15.61
CA GLY A 282 -13.35 -13.38 15.70
C GLY A 282 -14.41 -12.28 15.57
N GLY A 283 -15.59 -12.66 15.08
CA GLY A 283 -16.68 -11.71 14.85
C GLY A 283 -16.54 -10.93 13.53
N ALA A 284 -17.63 -10.32 13.10
CA ALA A 284 -17.58 -9.45 11.94
C ALA A 284 -16.70 -8.24 12.26
N TRP A 285 -15.48 -8.23 11.75
CA TRP A 285 -14.68 -7.03 11.70
C TRP A 285 -15.43 -6.04 10.78
N GLU A 286 -16.16 -5.13 11.37
CA GLU A 286 -16.64 -3.95 10.65
C GLU A 286 -15.43 -3.05 10.41
N GLY A 287 -14.57 -3.53 9.49
CA GLY A 287 -13.29 -2.93 9.21
C GLY A 287 -13.51 -1.49 8.79
N GLN A 288 -12.89 -0.60 9.51
CA GLN A 288 -12.61 0.70 8.96
C GLN A 288 -11.81 0.44 7.67
N ALA A 289 -12.31 0.89 6.54
CA ALA A 289 -11.59 0.98 5.29
C ALA A 289 -10.40 1.91 5.53
N GLY A 290 -9.28 1.39 5.97
CA GLY A 290 -8.25 2.29 6.43
C GLY A 290 -7.04 1.66 7.08
N ALA A 291 -6.48 0.60 6.51
CA ALA A 291 -5.03 0.40 6.68
C ALA A 291 -4.29 1.09 5.55
#